data_c0a03a6e94def81893fb433a46cdd5f0
#
_entry.id   c0a03a6e94def81893fb433a46cdd5f0
#
_cell.length_a   1.000
_cell.length_b   1.000
_cell.length_c   1.000
_cell.angle_alpha   90.00
_cell.angle_beta   90.00
_cell.angle_gamma   90.00
#
_symmetry.space_group_name_H-M   'P 1'
#
loop_
_entity.id
_entity.type
_entity.pdbx_description
1 polymer ?
#
loop_
_entity_poly.entity_id
_entity_poly.type
_entity_poly.pdbx_seq_one_letter_code
_entity_poly.pdbx_strand_id
1 'polypeptide(L)'
;MKIKKTASIVAGFGAGAMLAKKLKEKEICPVCVAKKAFAATQVHVADIEKYNNGVALTPPMGWSSWNTFRNAIDEKLIKDTAEAMKKTGLLDAGYQYVNLDDCWQSSMRTADGKLQGDLTRFPRGMKPLIEEINELGFKVGLYTSNGTGTCEDLPASLYNEAIDADTLAEWGVEYFKYDFCHNEAIPTIAPSVIKITLGKPGEEDFCEIQAEHGIVSKGAKVVEDEKVESGYMVSNLCGGLGELLFDTIEAPEDGEYSLTIVFRKGGLKRKFLVCLVNGEKEYDCYFPSSKGFTPDGRLQVVIKLKKGFNTLKFYNPVASRMDSAQRQYTYMGKQLQRATKEFAEKNGTPEKPICYSICEWGMNQPWKWGAKAGNLWRTTHDIKPFWASMLAIYEMNVRHYKYAHPGSWNDPDMLEVGVGKLTMEENKTHFSLWCMMAAPLILGNDIRKFINPDGTVDEDNKVLAILKNKELISIDQDKRGIQAKRISSDIISDILVKPLANHELAVCLFNKSNKPKEMEISLSKLHSDPFVDLPIKSSYEATNLWENETFPLTNKIQATVAPHGVAVYKIKAID
;
A
#
# COMPACT_ATOMS: atom_id res chain seq x y z
N MET A 1 -21.60 -10.45 44.02
CA MET A 1 -20.70 -9.84 42.99
C MET A 1 -19.31 -10.48 42.89
N LYS A 2 -18.84 -11.29 43.85
CA LYS A 2 -17.52 -11.98 43.78
C LYS A 2 -17.52 -13.27 42.93
N ILE A 3 -18.64 -13.96 42.82
CA ILE A 3 -18.73 -15.26 42.12
C ILE A 3 -18.66 -15.12 40.59
N LYS A 4 -19.16 -14.02 40.02
CA LYS A 4 -19.09 -13.79 38.55
C LYS A 4 -17.69 -13.45 38.05
N LYS A 5 -16.83 -12.81 38.86
CA LYS A 5 -15.44 -12.52 38.47
C LYS A 5 -14.55 -13.76 38.45
N THR A 6 -14.78 -14.69 39.37
CA THR A 6 -14.01 -15.94 39.45
C THR A 6 -14.35 -16.89 38.29
N ALA A 7 -15.61 -16.95 37.88
CA ALA A 7 -16.04 -17.75 36.73
C ALA A 7 -15.46 -17.22 35.40
N SER A 8 -15.37 -15.90 35.25
CA SER A 8 -14.76 -15.29 34.03
C SER A 8 -13.24 -15.51 33.94
N ILE A 9 -12.54 -15.54 35.08
CA ILE A 9 -11.10 -15.83 35.14
C ILE A 9 -10.85 -17.31 34.84
N VAL A 10 -11.64 -18.23 35.44
CA VAL A 10 -11.50 -19.67 35.18
C VAL A 10 -11.86 -20.04 33.74
N ALA A 11 -12.87 -19.41 33.15
CA ALA A 11 -13.21 -19.59 31.73
C ALA A 11 -12.09 -19.06 30.79
N GLY A 12 -11.44 -17.95 31.16
CA GLY A 12 -10.29 -17.43 30.44
C GLY A 12 -9.07 -18.35 30.47
N PHE A 13 -8.77 -18.94 31.62
CA PHE A 13 -7.69 -19.94 31.77
C PHE A 13 -7.99 -21.25 31.03
N GLY A 14 -9.23 -21.72 31.04
CA GLY A 14 -9.65 -22.91 30.31
C GLY A 14 -9.58 -22.73 28.79
N ALA A 15 -10.00 -21.60 28.28
CA ALA A 15 -9.90 -21.25 26.85
C ALA A 15 -8.44 -21.09 26.42
N GLY A 16 -7.60 -20.48 27.25
CA GLY A 16 -6.16 -20.34 26.99
C GLY A 16 -5.44 -21.70 26.97
N ALA A 17 -5.76 -22.62 27.88
CA ALA A 17 -5.18 -23.96 27.91
C ALA A 17 -5.63 -24.82 26.72
N MET A 18 -6.91 -24.73 26.29
CA MET A 18 -7.40 -25.42 25.10
C MET A 18 -6.76 -24.86 23.82
N LEU A 19 -6.57 -23.55 23.75
CA LEU A 19 -5.89 -22.90 22.60
C LEU A 19 -4.42 -23.33 22.56
N ALA A 20 -3.73 -23.33 23.67
CA ALA A 20 -2.34 -23.79 23.78
C ALA A 20 -2.18 -25.27 23.35
N LYS A 21 -3.12 -26.14 23.78
CA LYS A 21 -3.14 -27.55 23.37
C LYS A 21 -3.38 -27.73 21.89
N LYS A 22 -4.36 -27.02 21.27
CA LYS A 22 -4.62 -27.00 19.83
C LYS A 22 -3.44 -26.45 19.01
N LEU A 23 -2.73 -25.44 19.54
CA LEU A 23 -1.55 -24.88 18.88
C LEU A 23 -0.39 -25.87 18.91
N LYS A 24 -0.21 -26.60 20.01
CA LYS A 24 0.81 -27.65 20.17
C LYS A 24 0.55 -28.84 19.23
N GLU A 25 -0.71 -29.28 19.11
CA GLU A 25 -1.15 -30.34 18.17
C GLU A 25 -0.93 -29.95 16.69
N LYS A 26 -0.87 -28.65 16.37
CA LYS A 26 -0.61 -28.12 15.03
C LYS A 26 0.84 -27.65 14.80
N GLU A 27 1.76 -28.00 15.71
CA GLU A 27 3.16 -27.54 15.67
C GLU A 27 3.32 -26.00 15.67
N ILE A 28 2.33 -25.27 16.17
CA ILE A 28 2.37 -23.82 16.27
C ILE A 28 2.91 -23.44 17.66
N CYS A 29 4.02 -22.72 17.70
CA CYS A 29 4.64 -22.25 18.94
C CYS A 29 3.68 -21.30 19.71
N PRO A 30 3.14 -21.67 20.90
CA PRO A 30 2.22 -20.82 21.66
C PRO A 30 2.88 -19.50 22.10
N VAL A 31 4.18 -19.52 22.39
CA VAL A 31 4.96 -18.33 22.78
C VAL A 31 5.09 -17.37 21.59
N CYS A 32 5.31 -17.91 20.38
CA CYS A 32 5.35 -17.10 19.17
C CYS A 32 3.99 -16.45 18.86
N VAL A 33 2.88 -17.15 19.11
CA VAL A 33 1.52 -16.59 18.96
C VAL A 33 1.25 -15.48 19.98
N ALA A 34 1.61 -15.67 21.24
CA ALA A 34 1.45 -14.64 22.27
C ALA A 34 2.32 -13.40 21.98
N LYS A 35 3.58 -13.61 21.59
CA LYS A 35 4.51 -12.55 21.21
C LYS A 35 4.04 -11.81 19.94
N LYS A 36 3.43 -12.53 18.98
CA LYS A 36 2.82 -11.99 17.78
C LYS A 36 1.64 -11.07 18.08
N ALA A 37 0.75 -11.47 19.00
CA ALA A 37 -0.37 -10.65 19.46
C ALA A 37 0.13 -9.36 20.16
N PHE A 38 1.19 -9.46 20.94
CA PHE A 38 1.81 -8.32 21.65
C PHE A 38 2.53 -7.38 20.68
N ALA A 39 3.30 -7.89 19.72
CA ALA A 39 3.98 -7.09 18.69
C ALA A 39 2.99 -6.33 17.80
N ALA A 40 1.84 -6.95 17.45
CA ALA A 40 0.79 -6.31 16.67
C ALA A 40 0.14 -5.09 17.36
N THR A 41 0.28 -4.96 18.70
CA THR A 41 -0.22 -3.81 19.46
C THR A 41 0.77 -2.66 19.60
N GLN A 42 2.04 -2.84 19.19
CA GLN A 42 3.15 -1.91 19.45
C GLN A 42 3.65 -1.14 18.21
N VAL A 43 2.84 -0.95 17.21
CA VAL A 43 3.25 -0.13 16.06
C VAL A 43 3.24 1.35 16.45
N HIS A 44 4.40 1.90 16.77
CA HIS A 44 4.61 3.34 16.91
C HIS A 44 4.74 3.97 15.51
N VAL A 45 3.82 4.87 15.18
CA VAL A 45 3.83 5.61 13.90
C VAL A 45 4.90 6.71 13.89
N ALA A 46 5.46 7.07 15.06
CA ALA A 46 6.23 8.31 15.26
C ALA A 46 7.63 8.35 14.60
N ASP A 47 8.30 7.19 14.38
CA ASP A 47 9.71 7.14 13.93
C ASP A 47 9.89 6.41 12.61
N ILE A 48 8.92 6.56 11.71
CA ILE A 48 8.96 5.89 10.41
C ILE A 48 9.70 6.77 9.42
N GLU A 49 10.85 6.32 8.93
CA GLU A 49 11.45 6.85 7.71
C GLU A 49 10.43 6.73 6.56
N LYS A 50 9.97 7.88 6.07
CA LYS A 50 8.93 7.94 5.04
C LYS A 50 9.51 7.55 3.69
N TYR A 51 8.72 6.85 2.91
CA TYR A 51 8.97 6.70 1.49
C TYR A 51 8.86 8.06 0.82
N ASN A 52 9.95 8.54 0.26
CA ASN A 52 9.99 9.85 -0.40
C ASN A 52 10.71 9.72 -1.74
N ASN A 53 9.96 9.84 -2.81
CA ASN A 53 10.45 9.84 -4.18
C ASN A 53 10.09 11.12 -4.93
N GLY A 54 9.62 12.16 -4.23
CA GLY A 54 9.33 13.48 -4.78
C GLY A 54 8.02 13.59 -5.58
N VAL A 55 7.24 12.51 -5.71
CA VAL A 55 5.95 12.53 -6.41
C VAL A 55 4.76 12.35 -5.47
N ALA A 56 3.55 12.51 -6.00
CA ALA A 56 2.29 12.43 -5.24
C ALA A 56 2.24 13.39 -4.05
N LEU A 57 2.79 14.59 -4.16
CA LEU A 57 2.73 15.63 -3.12
C LEU A 57 1.29 16.10 -2.85
N THR A 58 0.41 15.92 -3.83
CA THR A 58 -1.06 15.96 -3.70
C THR A 58 -1.62 14.60 -4.12
N PRO A 59 -2.88 14.27 -3.78
CA PRO A 59 -3.46 12.98 -4.18
C PRO A 59 -3.38 12.77 -5.69
N PRO A 60 -2.95 11.59 -6.18
CA PRO A 60 -2.89 11.32 -7.62
C PRO A 60 -4.26 11.41 -8.28
N MET A 61 -4.30 12.00 -9.48
CA MET A 61 -5.50 12.08 -10.31
C MET A 61 -5.25 11.40 -11.66
N GLY A 62 -6.20 10.59 -12.12
CA GLY A 62 -6.05 9.87 -13.38
C GLY A 62 -7.24 8.99 -13.72
N TRP A 63 -6.99 8.00 -14.55
CA TRP A 63 -7.94 7.00 -14.99
C TRP A 63 -7.33 5.60 -14.87
N SER A 64 -8.15 4.58 -14.64
CA SER A 64 -7.73 3.18 -14.67
C SER A 64 -8.75 2.31 -15.41
N SER A 65 -8.25 1.31 -16.11
CA SER A 65 -9.04 0.49 -17.01
C SER A 65 -10.01 -0.48 -16.33
N TRP A 66 -9.82 -0.79 -15.02
CA TRP A 66 -10.44 -1.96 -14.41
C TRP A 66 -11.97 -1.91 -14.31
N ASN A 67 -12.53 -0.83 -13.73
CA ASN A 67 -13.94 -0.86 -13.31
C ASN A 67 -14.94 -0.98 -14.46
N THR A 68 -14.62 -0.42 -15.62
CA THR A 68 -15.46 -0.53 -16.82
C THR A 68 -15.03 -1.66 -17.75
N PHE A 69 -13.73 -1.84 -17.97
CA PHE A 69 -13.26 -2.69 -19.07
C PHE A 69 -12.76 -4.08 -18.63
N ARG A 70 -12.36 -4.22 -17.35
CA ARG A 70 -11.86 -5.50 -16.84
C ARG A 70 -10.73 -6.02 -17.73
N ASN A 71 -10.89 -7.26 -18.23
CA ASN A 71 -9.97 -7.93 -19.14
C ASN A 71 -10.13 -7.50 -20.62
N ALA A 72 -11.12 -6.68 -20.95
CA ALA A 72 -11.39 -6.25 -22.33
C ALA A 72 -10.62 -4.96 -22.67
N ILE A 73 -9.29 -5.00 -22.54
CA ILE A 73 -8.39 -3.90 -22.87
C ILE A 73 -7.45 -4.26 -24.01
N ASP A 74 -7.13 -3.28 -24.83
CA ASP A 74 -6.14 -3.34 -25.90
C ASP A 74 -5.48 -1.98 -26.13
N GLU A 75 -4.46 -1.96 -26.95
CA GLU A 75 -3.71 -0.76 -27.31
C GLU A 75 -4.59 0.37 -27.84
N LYS A 76 -5.57 0.03 -28.70
CA LYS A 76 -6.48 1.02 -29.28
C LYS A 76 -7.36 1.66 -28.22
N LEU A 77 -7.96 0.87 -27.32
CA LEU A 77 -8.78 1.36 -26.22
C LEU A 77 -8.02 2.36 -25.35
N ILE A 78 -6.78 2.05 -25.00
CA ILE A 78 -5.96 2.91 -24.14
C ILE A 78 -5.66 4.24 -24.84
N LYS A 79 -5.28 4.21 -26.12
CA LYS A 79 -5.04 5.42 -26.93
C LYS A 79 -6.30 6.28 -27.05
N ASP A 80 -7.40 5.67 -27.49
CA ASP A 80 -8.69 6.38 -27.64
C ASP A 80 -9.15 7.02 -26.33
N THR A 81 -8.89 6.36 -25.19
CA THR A 81 -9.22 6.89 -23.85
C THR A 81 -8.34 8.08 -23.49
N ALA A 82 -7.03 8.01 -23.73
CA ALA A 82 -6.12 9.12 -23.46
C ALA A 82 -6.45 10.33 -24.33
N GLU A 83 -6.74 10.13 -25.62
CA GLU A 83 -7.18 11.19 -26.53
C GLU A 83 -8.50 11.83 -26.05
N ALA A 84 -9.47 11.01 -25.62
CA ALA A 84 -10.73 11.49 -25.06
C ALA A 84 -10.51 12.29 -23.76
N MET A 85 -9.64 11.83 -22.85
CA MET A 85 -9.28 12.57 -21.63
C MET A 85 -8.68 13.94 -21.95
N LYS A 86 -7.79 14.03 -22.93
CA LYS A 86 -7.22 15.29 -23.38
C LYS A 86 -8.29 16.21 -23.99
N LYS A 87 -9.10 15.67 -24.88
CA LYS A 87 -10.14 16.41 -25.60
C LYS A 87 -11.23 16.96 -24.70
N THR A 88 -11.64 16.20 -23.68
CA THR A 88 -12.65 16.61 -22.69
C THR A 88 -12.12 17.60 -21.66
N GLY A 89 -10.82 17.93 -21.67
CA GLY A 89 -10.16 18.82 -20.71
C GLY A 89 -9.95 18.19 -19.34
N LEU A 90 -10.03 16.86 -19.22
CA LEU A 90 -9.70 16.16 -17.97
C LEU A 90 -8.21 16.28 -17.62
N LEU A 91 -7.31 16.29 -18.63
CA LEU A 91 -5.89 16.55 -18.39
C LEU A 91 -5.68 17.93 -17.76
N ASP A 92 -6.34 18.96 -18.28
CA ASP A 92 -6.25 20.34 -17.77
C ASP A 92 -6.89 20.48 -16.38
N ALA A 93 -7.85 19.62 -16.04
CA ALA A 93 -8.43 19.52 -14.71
C ALA A 93 -7.52 18.82 -13.69
N GLY A 94 -6.40 18.21 -14.12
CA GLY A 94 -5.39 17.57 -13.27
C GLY A 94 -5.32 16.04 -13.36
N TYR A 95 -6.16 15.38 -14.16
CA TYR A 95 -6.12 13.93 -14.35
C TYR A 95 -4.94 13.53 -15.24
N GLN A 96 -3.79 13.31 -14.62
CA GLN A 96 -2.50 13.14 -15.32
C GLN A 96 -2.16 11.68 -15.64
N TYR A 97 -2.74 10.71 -14.94
CA TYR A 97 -2.37 9.30 -15.08
C TYR A 97 -3.35 8.53 -15.95
N VAL A 98 -2.81 7.69 -16.85
CA VAL A 98 -3.53 6.67 -17.61
C VAL A 98 -3.00 5.31 -17.15
N ASN A 99 -3.78 4.60 -16.35
CA ASN A 99 -3.34 3.36 -15.70
C ASN A 99 -3.98 2.14 -16.38
N LEU A 100 -3.15 1.21 -16.83
CA LEU A 100 -3.58 -0.12 -17.25
C LEU A 100 -3.57 -1.03 -16.02
N ASP A 101 -4.75 -1.48 -15.63
CA ASP A 101 -4.94 -2.44 -14.53
C ASP A 101 -4.65 -3.88 -15.02
N ASP A 102 -5.12 -4.92 -14.36
CA ASP A 102 -4.84 -6.32 -14.71
C ASP A 102 -5.15 -6.64 -16.20
N CYS A 103 -4.59 -7.72 -16.70
CA CYS A 103 -4.77 -8.21 -18.06
C CYS A 103 -4.02 -7.47 -19.19
N TRP A 104 -3.07 -6.59 -18.88
CA TRP A 104 -2.15 -6.10 -19.92
C TRP A 104 -1.02 -7.10 -20.20
N GLN A 105 -0.70 -7.96 -19.24
CA GLN A 105 0.41 -8.90 -19.29
C GLN A 105 0.11 -10.09 -20.22
N SER A 106 1.16 -10.61 -20.84
CA SER A 106 1.18 -11.95 -21.42
C SER A 106 1.09 -13.03 -20.34
N SER A 107 0.58 -14.20 -20.71
CA SER A 107 0.53 -15.36 -19.81
C SER A 107 1.90 -15.93 -19.41
N MET A 108 2.97 -15.48 -20.05
CA MET A 108 4.34 -15.90 -19.77
C MET A 108 5.29 -14.72 -19.74
N ARG A 109 6.33 -14.83 -18.92
CA ARG A 109 7.47 -13.92 -18.94
C ARG A 109 8.36 -14.20 -20.16
N THR A 110 9.19 -13.25 -20.53
CA THR A 110 10.24 -13.45 -21.53
C THR A 110 11.28 -14.49 -21.08
N ALA A 111 12.13 -14.97 -22.00
CA ALA A 111 13.15 -15.95 -21.68
C ALA A 111 14.18 -15.45 -20.65
N ASP A 112 14.41 -14.12 -20.55
CA ASP A 112 15.24 -13.45 -19.55
C ASP A 112 14.46 -13.05 -18.29
N GLY A 113 13.21 -13.52 -18.15
CA GLY A 113 12.40 -13.39 -16.92
C GLY A 113 11.61 -12.08 -16.79
N LYS A 114 11.65 -11.17 -17.76
CA LYS A 114 10.92 -9.89 -17.72
C LYS A 114 9.42 -10.08 -17.94
N LEU A 115 8.61 -9.18 -17.38
CA LEU A 115 7.23 -9.01 -17.80
C LEU A 115 7.16 -8.53 -19.25
N GLN A 116 6.10 -8.87 -19.94
CA GLN A 116 5.80 -8.40 -21.30
C GLN A 116 4.30 -8.22 -21.50
N GLY A 117 3.92 -7.32 -22.41
CA GLY A 117 2.54 -7.13 -22.82
C GLY A 117 2.01 -8.35 -23.59
N ASP A 118 0.70 -8.58 -23.52
CA ASP A 118 0.02 -9.53 -24.40
C ASP A 118 0.12 -9.03 -25.85
N LEU A 119 0.89 -9.72 -26.69
CA LEU A 119 1.16 -9.30 -28.06
C LEU A 119 -0.08 -9.34 -28.99
N THR A 120 -1.17 -9.99 -28.59
CA THR A 120 -2.44 -9.93 -29.31
C THR A 120 -3.16 -8.60 -29.06
N ARG A 121 -3.07 -8.11 -27.83
CA ARG A 121 -3.72 -6.86 -27.39
C ARG A 121 -2.82 -5.64 -27.56
N PHE A 122 -1.53 -5.81 -27.38
CA PHE A 122 -0.47 -4.79 -27.45
C PHE A 122 0.64 -5.23 -28.40
N PRO A 123 0.36 -5.27 -29.72
CA PRO A 123 1.24 -5.92 -30.69
C PRO A 123 2.61 -5.26 -30.85
N ARG A 124 2.74 -3.99 -30.50
CA ARG A 124 4.01 -3.25 -30.51
C ARG A 124 4.76 -3.33 -29.18
N GLY A 125 4.19 -4.02 -28.16
CA GLY A 125 4.69 -4.04 -26.80
C GLY A 125 4.30 -2.78 -26.00
N MET A 126 4.71 -2.75 -24.73
CA MET A 126 4.26 -1.71 -23.81
C MET A 126 4.99 -0.38 -24.01
N LYS A 127 6.30 -0.41 -24.25
CA LYS A 127 7.12 0.80 -24.33
C LYS A 127 6.64 1.80 -25.40
N PRO A 128 6.38 1.41 -26.67
CA PRO A 128 5.86 2.34 -27.67
C PRO A 128 4.52 2.96 -27.32
N LEU A 129 3.62 2.18 -26.69
CA LEU A 129 2.34 2.70 -26.22
C LEU A 129 2.54 3.76 -25.12
N ILE A 130 3.42 3.49 -24.15
CA ILE A 130 3.74 4.42 -23.06
C ILE A 130 4.32 5.73 -23.62
N GLU A 131 5.24 5.65 -24.59
CA GLU A 131 5.82 6.82 -25.25
C GLU A 131 4.75 7.66 -25.95
N GLU A 132 3.84 7.06 -26.71
CA GLU A 132 2.74 7.77 -27.39
C GLU A 132 1.78 8.45 -26.38
N ILE A 133 1.45 7.79 -25.27
CA ILE A 133 0.60 8.37 -24.24
C ILE A 133 1.33 9.55 -23.53
N ASN A 134 2.65 9.42 -23.32
CA ASN A 134 3.46 10.52 -22.78
C ASN A 134 3.47 11.73 -23.74
N GLU A 135 3.53 11.52 -25.06
CA GLU A 135 3.45 12.61 -26.07
C GLU A 135 2.11 13.36 -26.02
N LEU A 136 1.03 12.71 -25.59
CA LEU A 136 -0.25 13.37 -25.32
C LEU A 136 -0.24 14.26 -24.06
N GLY A 137 0.78 14.11 -23.19
CA GLY A 137 0.95 14.84 -21.94
C GLY A 137 0.58 14.05 -20.68
N PHE A 138 0.25 12.77 -20.81
CA PHE A 138 -0.08 11.91 -19.68
C PHE A 138 1.12 11.13 -19.17
N LYS A 139 1.00 10.64 -17.95
CA LYS A 139 1.85 9.63 -17.32
C LYS A 139 1.17 8.28 -17.39
N VAL A 140 1.92 7.23 -17.63
CA VAL A 140 1.34 5.88 -17.73
C VAL A 140 1.63 5.07 -16.49
N GLY A 141 0.61 4.36 -16.01
CA GLY A 141 0.71 3.40 -14.93
C GLY A 141 0.46 1.98 -15.37
N LEU A 142 1.11 1.05 -14.70
CA LEU A 142 0.90 -0.38 -14.87
C LEU A 142 0.55 -1.05 -13.53
N TYR A 143 -0.02 -2.23 -13.62
CA TYR A 143 -0.46 -3.07 -12.51
C TYR A 143 0.31 -4.38 -12.48
N THR A 144 0.62 -4.86 -11.28
CA THR A 144 0.89 -6.28 -11.01
C THR A 144 0.46 -6.64 -9.58
N SER A 145 0.81 -7.83 -9.08
CA SER A 145 0.48 -8.25 -7.74
C SER A 145 1.70 -8.65 -6.91
N ASN A 146 1.65 -8.37 -5.61
CA ASN A 146 2.53 -8.92 -4.56
C ASN A 146 2.19 -10.39 -4.30
N GLY A 147 2.19 -11.17 -5.35
CA GLY A 147 1.86 -12.57 -5.38
C GLY A 147 2.57 -13.29 -6.50
N THR A 148 2.37 -14.59 -6.58
CA THR A 148 2.89 -15.43 -7.66
C THR A 148 2.06 -15.32 -8.94
N GLY A 149 0.85 -14.76 -8.83
CA GLY A 149 -0.06 -14.46 -9.92
C GLY A 149 -0.84 -13.17 -9.65
N THR A 150 -1.36 -12.53 -10.70
CA THR A 150 -2.33 -11.44 -10.61
C THR A 150 -3.72 -11.98 -10.23
N CYS A 151 -4.73 -11.11 -10.04
CA CYS A 151 -6.10 -11.55 -9.76
C CYS A 151 -6.72 -12.35 -10.91
N GLU A 152 -6.22 -12.17 -12.13
CA GLU A 152 -6.61 -12.92 -13.34
C GLU A 152 -5.59 -14.01 -13.72
N ASP A 153 -4.84 -14.52 -12.74
CA ASP A 153 -3.88 -15.63 -12.88
C ASP A 153 -2.72 -15.39 -13.88
N LEU A 154 -2.38 -14.14 -14.16
CA LEU A 154 -1.25 -13.75 -15.01
C LEU A 154 0.05 -13.62 -14.20
N PRO A 155 1.24 -13.63 -14.83
CA PRO A 155 2.51 -13.47 -14.13
C PRO A 155 2.57 -12.21 -13.28
N ALA A 156 2.91 -12.36 -12.00
CA ALA A 156 3.02 -11.26 -11.04
C ALA A 156 4.43 -11.14 -10.46
N SER A 157 4.68 -10.15 -9.61
CA SER A 157 6.04 -9.68 -9.32
C SER A 157 6.67 -10.25 -8.05
N LEU A 158 5.95 -11.01 -7.22
CA LEU A 158 6.54 -11.62 -6.03
C LEU A 158 7.72 -12.52 -6.41
N TYR A 159 8.89 -12.31 -5.79
CA TYR A 159 10.19 -12.90 -6.11
C TYR A 159 10.85 -12.42 -7.43
N ASN A 160 10.22 -11.47 -8.14
CA ASN A 160 10.74 -10.86 -9.37
C ASN A 160 10.80 -9.33 -9.29
N GLU A 161 10.67 -8.76 -8.07
CA GLU A 161 10.49 -7.33 -7.86
C GLU A 161 11.62 -6.49 -8.48
N ALA A 162 12.86 -6.98 -8.41
CA ALA A 162 14.01 -6.26 -8.95
C ALA A 162 13.98 -6.16 -10.48
N ILE A 163 13.75 -7.29 -11.17
CA ILE A 163 13.70 -7.33 -12.64
C ILE A 163 12.48 -6.59 -13.19
N ASP A 164 11.36 -6.64 -12.46
CA ASP A 164 10.14 -5.95 -12.86
C ASP A 164 10.28 -4.44 -12.67
N ALA A 165 10.90 -3.99 -11.57
CA ALA A 165 11.21 -2.58 -11.36
C ALA A 165 12.14 -2.02 -12.45
N ASP A 166 13.16 -2.78 -12.86
CA ASP A 166 14.04 -2.42 -13.97
C ASP A 166 13.26 -2.29 -15.29
N THR A 167 12.35 -3.23 -15.54
CA THR A 167 11.48 -3.24 -16.73
C THR A 167 10.54 -2.04 -16.75
N LEU A 168 9.91 -1.71 -15.64
CA LEU A 168 9.03 -0.54 -15.50
C LEU A 168 9.79 0.77 -15.74
N ALA A 169 11.00 0.90 -15.18
CA ALA A 169 11.86 2.07 -15.38
C ALA A 169 12.31 2.18 -16.86
N GLU A 170 12.69 1.06 -17.49
CA GLU A 170 13.06 1.00 -18.92
C GLU A 170 11.92 1.45 -19.85
N TRP A 171 10.67 1.13 -19.49
CA TRP A 171 9.49 1.53 -20.26
C TRP A 171 9.02 2.95 -19.98
N GLY A 172 9.53 3.60 -18.93
CA GLY A 172 9.17 4.96 -18.54
C GLY A 172 7.82 5.05 -17.83
N VAL A 173 7.45 4.00 -17.09
CA VAL A 173 6.26 3.96 -16.23
C VAL A 173 6.41 4.95 -15.08
N GLU A 174 5.33 5.69 -14.76
CA GLU A 174 5.31 6.72 -13.70
C GLU A 174 4.24 6.49 -12.62
N TYR A 175 3.45 5.42 -12.72
CA TYR A 175 2.53 4.95 -11.68
C TYR A 175 2.54 3.42 -11.65
N PHE A 176 2.50 2.84 -10.45
CA PHE A 176 2.54 1.38 -10.31
C PHE A 176 1.59 0.93 -9.21
N LYS A 177 0.55 0.17 -9.59
CA LYS A 177 -0.36 -0.49 -8.64
C LYS A 177 0.13 -1.91 -8.36
N TYR A 178 0.41 -2.20 -7.11
CA TYR A 178 0.89 -3.50 -6.63
C TYR A 178 -0.15 -4.13 -5.73
N ASP A 179 -0.87 -5.10 -6.27
CA ASP A 179 -2.03 -5.75 -5.65
C ASP A 179 -1.61 -6.84 -4.65
N PHE A 180 -2.57 -7.63 -4.15
CA PHE A 180 -2.31 -8.64 -3.11
C PHE A 180 -2.83 -10.05 -3.46
N CYS A 181 -3.33 -10.26 -4.69
CA CYS A 181 -3.77 -11.55 -5.19
C CYS A 181 -2.62 -12.56 -5.16
N HIS A 182 -2.91 -13.81 -4.80
CA HIS A 182 -1.93 -14.90 -4.72
C HIS A 182 -0.70 -14.60 -3.86
N ASN A 183 -0.84 -13.73 -2.84
CA ASN A 183 0.26 -13.39 -1.96
C ASN A 183 0.72 -14.59 -1.13
N GLU A 184 2.00 -14.84 -1.14
CA GLU A 184 2.68 -15.77 -0.23
C GLU A 184 3.30 -15.00 0.93
N ALA A 185 2.68 -15.07 2.09
CA ALA A 185 3.22 -14.40 3.28
C ALA A 185 4.58 -14.98 3.68
N ILE A 186 5.51 -14.11 4.03
CA ILE A 186 6.82 -14.51 4.58
C ILE A 186 6.58 -15.33 5.86
N PRO A 187 7.21 -16.50 6.00
CA PRO A 187 7.04 -17.33 7.18
C PRO A 187 7.47 -16.64 8.48
N THR A 188 6.62 -16.69 9.49
CA THR A 188 6.94 -16.21 10.85
C THR A 188 7.82 -17.16 11.64
N ILE A 189 8.07 -18.36 11.11
CA ILE A 189 8.82 -19.44 11.74
C ILE A 189 10.25 -19.44 11.18
N ALA A 190 11.24 -19.51 12.07
CA ALA A 190 12.64 -19.72 11.74
C ALA A 190 13.06 -21.18 11.90
N PRO A 191 14.05 -21.68 11.13
CA PRO A 191 14.69 -22.96 11.43
C PRO A 191 15.58 -22.84 12.68
N SER A 192 15.98 -24.00 13.24
CA SER A 192 17.14 -24.04 14.12
C SER A 192 18.40 -24.13 13.26
N VAL A 193 19.39 -23.31 13.54
CA VAL A 193 20.68 -23.29 12.83
C VAL A 193 21.65 -24.21 13.55
N ILE A 194 22.35 -25.07 12.80
CA ILE A 194 23.36 -26.02 13.30
C ILE A 194 24.74 -25.42 13.11
N LYS A 195 25.09 -25.02 11.90
CA LYS A 195 26.35 -24.39 11.55
C LYS A 195 26.23 -23.55 10.28
N ILE A 196 27.23 -22.72 10.05
CA ILE A 196 27.43 -22.02 8.79
C ILE A 196 28.78 -22.40 8.20
N THR A 197 28.86 -22.42 6.87
CA THR A 197 30.13 -22.50 6.15
C THR A 197 30.21 -21.40 5.10
N LEU A 198 31.40 -20.96 4.79
CA LEU A 198 31.70 -19.88 3.84
C LEU A 198 32.84 -20.27 2.92
N GLY A 199 32.63 -20.16 1.62
CA GLY A 199 33.59 -20.36 0.57
C GLY A 199 33.33 -19.48 -0.63
N LYS A 200 34.27 -19.40 -1.58
CA LYS A 200 33.96 -18.84 -2.88
C LYS A 200 33.05 -19.79 -3.66
N PRO A 201 32.16 -19.28 -4.53
CA PRO A 201 31.34 -20.15 -5.37
C PRO A 201 32.18 -21.13 -6.19
N GLY A 202 32.01 -22.45 -5.92
CA GLY A 202 32.75 -23.52 -6.59
C GLY A 202 34.10 -23.88 -5.99
N GLU A 203 34.52 -23.25 -4.89
CA GLU A 203 35.75 -23.54 -4.15
C GLU A 203 35.43 -24.20 -2.80
N GLU A 204 36.48 -24.72 -2.12
CA GLU A 204 36.35 -25.23 -0.75
C GLU A 204 36.03 -24.12 0.24
N ASP A 205 35.28 -24.47 1.29
CA ASP A 205 34.94 -23.54 2.37
C ASP A 205 36.20 -23.18 3.17
N PHE A 206 36.46 -21.89 3.34
CA PHE A 206 37.58 -21.38 4.16
C PHE A 206 37.17 -21.22 5.64
N CYS A 207 35.89 -21.27 5.95
CA CYS A 207 35.39 -21.04 7.29
C CYS A 207 34.19 -21.96 7.57
N GLU A 208 34.23 -22.64 8.71
CA GLU A 208 33.09 -23.38 9.28
C GLU A 208 32.93 -22.98 10.75
N ILE A 209 31.71 -22.57 11.16
CA ILE A 209 31.41 -22.17 12.54
C ILE A 209 30.14 -22.86 13.00
N GLN A 210 30.23 -23.58 14.13
CA GLN A 210 29.05 -24.16 14.80
C GLN A 210 28.19 -23.05 15.39
N ALA A 211 26.86 -23.20 15.33
CA ALA A 211 25.92 -22.14 15.73
C ALA A 211 26.02 -21.78 17.23
N GLU A 212 26.31 -22.74 18.08
CA GLU A 212 26.51 -22.53 19.53
C GLU A 212 27.75 -21.69 19.87
N HIS A 213 28.71 -21.53 18.94
CA HIS A 213 29.87 -20.65 19.11
C HIS A 213 29.55 -19.19 18.74
N GLY A 214 28.42 -18.91 18.13
CA GLY A 214 27.95 -17.56 17.90
C GLY A 214 27.37 -16.89 19.14
N ILE A 215 27.24 -15.58 19.10
CA ILE A 215 26.61 -14.79 20.17
C ILE A 215 25.07 -14.95 20.05
N VAL A 216 24.49 -15.66 21.02
CA VAL A 216 23.05 -15.93 21.11
C VAL A 216 22.38 -14.91 22.01
N SER A 217 21.37 -14.18 21.53
CA SER A 217 20.75 -13.07 22.26
C SER A 217 19.24 -12.94 22.00
N LYS A 218 18.59 -12.03 22.70
CA LYS A 218 17.17 -11.64 22.56
C LYS A 218 16.16 -12.80 22.65
N GLY A 219 16.50 -13.90 23.28
CA GLY A 219 15.60 -15.04 23.45
C GLY A 219 15.85 -16.21 22.52
N ALA A 220 16.85 -16.13 21.61
CA ALA A 220 17.42 -17.31 20.98
C ALA A 220 18.07 -18.22 22.05
N LYS A 221 18.19 -19.51 21.77
CA LYS A 221 18.66 -20.51 22.73
C LYS A 221 19.53 -21.55 22.05
N VAL A 222 20.62 -21.92 22.71
CA VAL A 222 21.34 -23.16 22.39
C VAL A 222 20.51 -24.33 22.92
N VAL A 223 20.29 -25.33 22.09
CA VAL A 223 19.50 -26.53 22.38
C VAL A 223 20.32 -27.77 22.07
N GLU A 224 20.36 -28.71 22.97
CA GLU A 224 20.99 -30.02 22.77
C GLU A 224 20.12 -30.89 21.85
N ASP A 225 20.76 -31.57 20.90
CA ASP A 225 20.13 -32.60 20.07
C ASP A 225 21.18 -33.63 19.65
N GLU A 226 21.12 -34.84 20.19
CA GLU A 226 22.04 -35.94 19.94
C GLU A 226 22.15 -36.36 18.46
N LYS A 227 21.20 -35.92 17.63
CA LYS A 227 21.20 -36.19 16.18
C LYS A 227 21.97 -35.14 15.36
N VAL A 228 22.51 -34.13 16.02
CA VAL A 228 23.39 -33.11 15.40
C VAL A 228 24.84 -33.47 15.66
N GLU A 229 25.71 -33.29 14.64
CA GLU A 229 27.11 -33.66 14.72
C GLU A 229 27.84 -33.03 15.92
N SER A 230 27.59 -31.72 16.18
CA SER A 230 28.18 -31.02 17.34
C SER A 230 27.40 -31.29 18.66
N GLY A 231 26.27 -31.95 18.59
CA GLY A 231 25.34 -32.13 19.73
C GLY A 231 24.47 -30.91 20.02
N TYR A 232 24.63 -29.79 19.32
CA TYR A 232 23.96 -28.52 19.61
C TYR A 232 23.41 -27.83 18.37
N MET A 233 22.40 -26.98 18.57
CA MET A 233 21.85 -26.09 17.56
C MET A 233 21.29 -24.82 18.22
N VAL A 234 21.20 -23.72 17.48
CA VAL A 234 20.57 -22.49 17.94
C VAL A 234 19.15 -22.40 17.43
N SER A 235 18.21 -22.28 18.34
CA SER A 235 16.75 -22.24 18.09
C SER A 235 16.12 -20.93 18.57
N ASN A 236 14.81 -20.76 18.28
CA ASN A 236 14.00 -19.62 18.71
C ASN A 236 14.43 -18.28 18.09
N LEU A 237 14.86 -18.30 16.82
CA LEU A 237 15.22 -17.13 16.02
C LEU A 237 13.99 -16.45 15.39
N CYS A 238 12.78 -16.69 15.89
CA CYS A 238 11.52 -16.26 15.28
C CYS A 238 10.95 -14.97 15.89
N GLY A 239 10.18 -14.24 15.10
CA GLY A 239 9.32 -13.14 15.57
C GLY A 239 10.06 -11.93 16.14
N GLY A 240 11.24 -11.60 15.63
CA GLY A 240 12.05 -10.45 16.09
C GLY A 240 12.65 -10.59 17.50
N LEU A 241 12.61 -11.78 18.09
CA LEU A 241 12.88 -12.02 19.50
C LEU A 241 14.11 -12.87 19.77
N GLY A 242 14.73 -13.43 18.75
CA GLY A 242 15.97 -14.21 18.86
C GLY A 242 16.94 -13.73 17.80
N GLU A 243 18.20 -13.60 18.18
CA GLU A 243 19.30 -13.27 17.29
C GLU A 243 20.46 -14.22 17.50
N LEU A 244 21.14 -14.58 16.40
CA LEU A 244 22.39 -15.31 16.37
C LEU A 244 23.40 -14.46 15.57
N LEU A 245 24.50 -14.06 16.19
CA LEU A 245 25.53 -13.23 15.59
C LEU A 245 26.87 -13.99 15.53
N PHE A 246 27.47 -14.02 14.36
CA PHE A 246 28.87 -14.38 14.16
C PHE A 246 29.65 -13.10 13.87
N ASP A 247 30.64 -12.77 14.68
CA ASP A 247 31.42 -11.53 14.62
C ASP A 247 32.94 -11.73 14.31
N THR A 248 33.32 -12.96 14.08
CA THR A 248 34.72 -13.36 13.87
C THR A 248 34.99 -13.94 12.49
N ILE A 249 34.24 -13.54 11.46
CA ILE A 249 34.40 -14.06 10.10
C ILE A 249 35.43 -13.21 9.37
N GLU A 250 36.60 -13.79 9.10
CA GLU A 250 37.68 -13.14 8.36
C GLU A 250 37.67 -13.57 6.90
N ALA A 251 37.24 -12.67 5.99
CA ALA A 251 37.26 -12.93 4.56
C ALA A 251 38.63 -12.55 3.94
N PRO A 252 39.21 -13.40 3.07
CA PRO A 252 40.54 -13.17 2.49
C PRO A 252 40.58 -11.95 1.56
N GLU A 253 39.52 -11.61 0.90
CA GLU A 253 39.40 -10.48 -0.03
C GLU A 253 37.94 -9.95 -0.13
N ASP A 254 37.76 -8.80 -0.78
CA ASP A 254 36.44 -8.31 -1.14
C ASP A 254 35.80 -9.19 -2.21
N GLY A 255 34.50 -9.52 -2.08
CA GLY A 255 33.87 -10.29 -3.13
C GLY A 255 32.59 -10.99 -2.73
N GLU A 256 32.12 -11.83 -3.65
CA GLU A 256 30.97 -12.70 -3.45
C GLU A 256 31.39 -14.03 -2.87
N TYR A 257 30.66 -14.45 -1.84
CA TYR A 257 30.89 -15.69 -1.12
C TYR A 257 29.64 -16.53 -1.03
N SER A 258 29.78 -17.83 -1.10
CA SER A 258 28.72 -18.80 -0.87
C SER A 258 28.61 -19.07 0.62
N LEU A 259 27.53 -18.58 1.23
CA LEU A 259 27.15 -18.89 2.59
C LEU A 259 26.24 -20.12 2.59
N THR A 260 26.68 -21.22 3.19
CA THR A 260 25.84 -22.39 3.43
C THR A 260 25.36 -22.39 4.89
N ILE A 261 24.05 -22.39 5.08
CA ILE A 261 23.40 -22.52 6.39
C ILE A 261 22.92 -23.96 6.54
N VAL A 262 23.51 -24.69 7.48
CA VAL A 262 23.03 -26.03 7.88
C VAL A 262 21.99 -25.86 8.96
N PHE A 263 20.80 -26.41 8.75
CA PHE A 263 19.66 -26.18 9.60
C PHE A 263 18.87 -27.46 9.91
N ARG A 264 18.21 -27.50 11.08
CA ARG A 264 17.30 -28.59 11.40
C ARG A 264 16.00 -28.46 10.59
N LYS A 265 15.75 -29.48 9.79
CA LYS A 265 14.47 -29.65 9.13
C LYS A 265 13.42 -30.04 10.16
N GLY A 266 12.27 -29.37 10.14
CA GLY A 266 11.15 -29.70 11.03
C GLY A 266 9.85 -29.20 10.43
N GLY A 267 8.91 -30.13 10.19
CA GLY A 267 7.57 -29.81 9.69
C GLY A 267 7.48 -29.44 8.21
N LEU A 268 6.24 -29.40 7.71
CA LEU A 268 5.91 -29.19 6.29
C LEU A 268 5.92 -27.72 5.84
N LYS A 269 6.14 -26.76 6.76
CA LYS A 269 6.05 -25.33 6.46
C LYS A 269 7.42 -24.76 6.06
N ARG A 270 7.44 -23.90 5.06
CA ARG A 270 8.59 -23.04 4.73
C ARG A 270 8.97 -22.22 5.98
N LYS A 271 10.25 -21.89 6.10
CA LYS A 271 10.80 -21.09 7.20
C LYS A 271 11.60 -19.94 6.63
N PHE A 272 11.87 -18.94 7.44
CA PHE A 272 12.50 -17.72 7.01
C PHE A 272 13.49 -17.17 8.06
N LEU A 273 14.63 -16.69 7.60
CA LEU A 273 15.58 -15.86 8.33
C LEU A 273 16.09 -14.75 7.43
N VAL A 274 16.54 -13.68 8.05
CA VAL A 274 17.37 -12.66 7.42
C VAL A 274 18.81 -12.90 7.86
N CYS A 275 19.75 -12.85 6.92
CA CYS A 275 21.17 -12.72 7.18
C CYS A 275 21.56 -11.25 6.96
N LEU A 276 21.86 -10.52 8.04
CA LEU A 276 22.33 -9.15 7.99
C LEU A 276 23.87 -9.15 8.03
N VAL A 277 24.49 -8.69 6.95
CA VAL A 277 25.95 -8.60 6.81
C VAL A 277 26.42 -7.21 7.22
N ASN A 278 27.37 -7.15 8.14
CA ASN A 278 28.03 -5.91 8.64
C ASN A 278 27.07 -4.83 9.15
N GLY A 279 25.85 -5.20 9.54
CA GLY A 279 24.81 -4.26 9.95
C GLY A 279 24.23 -3.41 8.80
N GLU A 280 24.65 -3.67 7.55
CA GLU A 280 24.33 -2.83 6.38
C GLU A 280 23.36 -3.51 5.40
N LYS A 281 23.64 -4.77 5.01
CA LYS A 281 22.91 -5.44 3.94
C LYS A 281 22.19 -6.69 4.40
N GLU A 282 20.90 -6.74 4.16
CA GLU A 282 20.05 -7.89 4.44
C GLU A 282 19.94 -8.83 3.23
N TYR A 283 20.03 -10.14 3.50
CA TYR A 283 19.78 -11.21 2.55
C TYR A 283 18.66 -12.09 3.08
N ASP A 284 17.59 -12.24 2.31
CA ASP A 284 16.44 -13.05 2.67
C ASP A 284 16.72 -14.52 2.43
N CYS A 285 16.62 -15.32 3.49
CA CYS A 285 16.89 -16.74 3.49
C CYS A 285 15.57 -17.53 3.63
N TYR A 286 15.05 -18.05 2.52
CA TYR A 286 13.84 -18.87 2.50
C TYR A 286 14.22 -20.35 2.56
N PHE A 287 13.88 -21.01 3.66
CA PHE A 287 14.18 -22.41 3.88
C PHE A 287 13.05 -23.29 3.35
N PRO A 288 13.35 -24.28 2.51
CA PRO A 288 12.35 -25.17 1.95
C PRO A 288 11.63 -25.98 3.03
N SER A 289 10.35 -26.29 2.79
CA SER A 289 9.66 -27.29 3.59
C SER A 289 10.31 -28.65 3.39
N SER A 290 10.41 -29.45 4.46
CA SER A 290 10.98 -30.78 4.35
C SER A 290 9.93 -31.84 4.56
N LYS A 291 9.71 -32.63 3.52
CA LYS A 291 9.07 -33.95 3.59
C LYS A 291 10.12 -35.07 3.76
N GLY A 292 11.42 -34.68 3.94
CA GLY A 292 12.55 -35.59 3.78
C GLY A 292 12.88 -36.45 4.99
N PHE A 293 13.49 -37.59 4.70
CA PHE A 293 13.97 -38.56 5.68
C PHE A 293 15.24 -38.11 6.40
N THR A 294 15.95 -37.09 5.89
CA THR A 294 17.15 -36.53 6.53
C THR A 294 16.77 -35.41 7.49
N PRO A 295 17.25 -35.45 8.74
CA PRO A 295 16.89 -34.46 9.76
C PRO A 295 17.44 -33.06 9.45
N ASP A 296 18.55 -32.94 8.72
CA ASP A 296 19.23 -31.69 8.46
C ASP A 296 19.08 -31.25 7.00
N GLY A 297 19.09 -29.95 6.77
CA GLY A 297 19.02 -29.32 5.47
C GLY A 297 20.18 -28.34 5.29
N ARG A 298 20.44 -28.03 4.04
CA ARG A 298 21.41 -27.00 3.66
C ARG A 298 20.72 -25.95 2.79
N LEU A 299 20.94 -24.68 3.09
CA LEU A 299 20.54 -23.55 2.27
C LEU A 299 21.80 -22.78 1.88
N GLN A 300 21.99 -22.57 0.59
CA GLN A 300 23.11 -21.80 0.06
C GLN A 300 22.61 -20.43 -0.42
N VAL A 301 23.31 -19.38 -0.01
CA VAL A 301 23.02 -17.98 -0.37
C VAL A 301 24.32 -17.30 -0.75
N VAL A 302 24.32 -16.54 -1.84
CA VAL A 302 25.46 -15.72 -2.22
C VAL A 302 25.39 -14.39 -1.49
N ILE A 303 26.43 -14.06 -0.72
CA ILE A 303 26.54 -12.80 0.02
C ILE A 303 27.83 -12.05 -0.36
N LYS A 304 27.86 -10.74 -0.15
CA LYS A 304 29.07 -9.93 -0.35
C LYS A 304 29.77 -9.69 0.98
N LEU A 305 31.06 -10.00 1.05
CA LEU A 305 31.91 -9.72 2.20
C LEU A 305 33.00 -8.72 1.80
N LYS A 306 33.49 -7.97 2.81
CA LYS A 306 34.68 -7.10 2.70
C LYS A 306 35.91 -7.88 3.17
N LYS A 307 37.07 -7.57 2.63
CA LYS A 307 38.34 -8.13 3.12
C LYS A 307 38.51 -7.85 4.61
N GLY A 308 38.92 -8.86 5.38
CA GLY A 308 39.07 -8.79 6.83
C GLY A 308 37.81 -9.18 7.58
N PHE A 309 37.61 -8.62 8.76
CA PHE A 309 36.52 -9.03 9.65
C PHE A 309 35.15 -8.57 9.18
N ASN A 310 34.21 -9.51 9.18
CA ASN A 310 32.81 -9.32 8.86
C ASN A 310 31.91 -9.88 9.98
N THR A 311 30.71 -9.36 10.06
CA THR A 311 29.66 -9.86 10.95
C THR A 311 28.49 -10.41 10.16
N LEU A 312 27.95 -11.56 10.58
CA LEU A 312 26.71 -12.13 10.05
C LEU A 312 25.70 -12.30 11.19
N LYS A 313 24.59 -11.58 11.11
CA LYS A 313 23.51 -11.70 12.09
C LYS A 313 22.28 -12.36 11.47
N PHE A 314 21.79 -13.43 12.11
CA PHE A 314 20.61 -14.18 11.72
C PHE A 314 19.45 -13.89 12.65
N TYR A 315 18.30 -13.53 12.10
CA TYR A 315 17.07 -13.28 12.82
C TYR A 315 15.86 -13.33 11.88
N ASN A 316 14.66 -13.50 12.42
CA ASN A 316 13.43 -13.36 11.64
C ASN A 316 12.65 -12.14 12.13
N PRO A 317 12.57 -11.05 11.35
CA PRO A 317 11.85 -9.83 11.74
C PRO A 317 10.33 -9.99 11.63
N VAL A 318 9.82 -11.05 10.98
CA VAL A 318 8.41 -11.22 10.66
C VAL A 318 7.70 -11.96 11.77
N ALA A 319 6.86 -11.26 12.54
CA ALA A 319 6.05 -11.82 13.63
C ALA A 319 4.56 -11.96 13.25
N SER A 320 4.12 -11.29 12.17
CA SER A 320 2.72 -11.23 11.76
C SER A 320 2.55 -11.14 10.24
N ARG A 321 1.31 -11.27 9.75
CA ARG A 321 1.01 -10.99 8.34
C ARG A 321 1.24 -9.52 7.98
N MET A 322 1.03 -8.61 8.93
CA MET A 322 1.31 -7.18 8.75
C MET A 322 2.80 -6.94 8.50
N ASP A 323 3.69 -7.57 9.29
CA ASP A 323 5.15 -7.44 9.09
C ASP A 323 5.57 -8.02 7.75
N SER A 324 4.95 -9.15 7.35
CA SER A 324 5.19 -9.74 6.03
C SER A 324 4.80 -8.79 4.91
N ALA A 325 3.58 -8.26 4.93
CA ALA A 325 3.10 -7.31 3.93
C ALA A 325 3.98 -6.06 3.90
N GLN A 326 4.24 -5.45 5.05
CA GLN A 326 5.11 -4.28 5.16
C GLN A 326 6.49 -4.54 4.53
N ARG A 327 7.13 -5.69 4.83
CA ARG A 327 8.45 -6.03 4.29
C ARG A 327 8.42 -6.19 2.76
N GLN A 328 7.46 -6.94 2.23
CA GLN A 328 7.33 -7.18 0.80
C GLN A 328 7.07 -5.87 0.03
N TYR A 329 6.09 -5.06 0.47
CA TYR A 329 5.79 -3.79 -0.18
C TYR A 329 6.94 -2.78 -0.06
N THR A 330 7.63 -2.74 1.10
CA THR A 330 8.83 -1.89 1.27
C THR A 330 9.96 -2.34 0.35
N TYR A 331 10.14 -3.64 0.14
CA TYR A 331 11.15 -4.17 -0.78
C TYR A 331 10.86 -3.72 -2.23
N MET A 332 9.63 -3.87 -2.71
CA MET A 332 9.24 -3.38 -4.03
C MET A 332 9.48 -1.86 -4.15
N GLY A 333 9.06 -1.06 -3.16
CA GLY A 333 9.29 0.39 -3.17
C GLY A 333 10.77 0.76 -3.29
N LYS A 334 11.66 0.05 -2.60
CA LYS A 334 13.12 0.22 -2.74
C LYS A 334 13.62 -0.16 -4.14
N GLN A 335 13.08 -1.23 -4.73
CA GLN A 335 13.45 -1.64 -6.09
C GLN A 335 13.00 -0.60 -7.13
N LEU A 336 11.80 -0.04 -7.00
CA LEU A 336 11.33 1.02 -7.88
C LEU A 336 12.23 2.26 -7.82
N GLN A 337 12.59 2.73 -6.62
CA GLN A 337 13.52 3.88 -6.46
C GLN A 337 14.92 3.58 -7.01
N ARG A 338 15.46 2.39 -6.76
CA ARG A 338 16.75 1.96 -7.33
C ARG A 338 16.71 1.98 -8.85
N ALA A 339 15.70 1.33 -9.44
CA ALA A 339 15.60 1.12 -10.87
C ALA A 339 15.44 2.45 -11.64
N THR A 340 14.57 3.36 -11.18
CA THR A 340 14.39 4.67 -11.82
C THR A 340 15.66 5.52 -11.79
N LYS A 341 16.35 5.52 -10.65
CA LYS A 341 17.61 6.24 -10.48
C LYS A 341 18.72 5.66 -11.34
N GLU A 342 18.97 4.34 -11.28
CA GLU A 342 20.01 3.66 -12.06
C GLU A 342 19.75 3.80 -13.58
N PHE A 343 18.48 3.72 -14.00
CA PHE A 343 18.12 3.92 -15.41
C PHE A 343 18.43 5.35 -15.88
N ALA A 344 18.07 6.35 -15.09
CA ALA A 344 18.33 7.76 -15.39
C ALA A 344 19.83 8.05 -15.46
N GLU A 345 20.61 7.59 -14.48
CA GLU A 345 22.06 7.74 -14.44
C GLU A 345 22.74 7.07 -15.65
N LYS A 346 22.35 5.85 -15.98
CA LYS A 346 22.90 5.07 -17.10
C LYS A 346 22.67 5.73 -18.46
N ASN A 347 21.49 6.35 -18.65
CA ASN A 347 21.07 6.92 -19.93
C ASN A 347 21.30 8.44 -20.02
N GLY A 348 21.72 9.10 -18.93
CA GLY A 348 21.90 10.54 -18.89
C GLY A 348 20.58 11.31 -19.07
N THR A 349 19.46 10.76 -18.60
CA THR A 349 18.12 11.34 -18.69
C THR A 349 17.62 11.78 -17.32
N PRO A 350 16.64 12.69 -17.23
CA PRO A 350 15.96 12.96 -15.97
C PRO A 350 15.32 11.68 -15.39
N GLU A 351 15.38 11.52 -14.08
CA GLU A 351 14.68 10.45 -13.39
C GLU A 351 13.16 10.62 -13.54
N LYS A 352 12.45 9.53 -13.80
CA LYS A 352 10.99 9.42 -13.78
C LYS A 352 10.57 8.60 -12.57
N PRO A 353 10.39 9.22 -11.39
CA PRO A 353 9.97 8.49 -10.19
C PRO A 353 8.57 7.92 -10.37
N ILE A 354 8.37 6.72 -9.84
CA ILE A 354 7.10 6.00 -9.96
C ILE A 354 6.22 6.29 -8.74
N CYS A 355 5.01 6.81 -8.97
CA CYS A 355 3.97 6.90 -7.95
C CYS A 355 3.52 5.48 -7.58
N TYR A 356 3.87 5.05 -6.37
CA TYR A 356 3.68 3.68 -5.94
C TYR A 356 2.41 3.51 -5.11
N SER A 357 1.45 2.74 -5.64
CA SER A 357 0.15 2.42 -5.06
C SER A 357 0.14 1.01 -4.46
N ILE A 358 0.01 0.92 -3.16
CA ILE A 358 -0.11 -0.32 -2.38
C ILE A 358 -1.58 -0.74 -2.37
N CYS A 359 -1.89 -1.94 -2.86
CA CYS A 359 -3.26 -2.43 -2.98
C CYS A 359 -3.45 -3.76 -2.23
N GLU A 360 -3.43 -3.73 -0.88
CA GLU A 360 -3.65 -4.92 -0.04
C GLU A 360 -5.02 -4.90 0.67
N TRP A 361 -5.97 -4.14 0.14
CA TRP A 361 -7.39 -4.06 0.53
C TRP A 361 -7.62 -3.72 2.01
N GLY A 362 -6.68 -3.09 2.69
CA GLY A 362 -6.77 -2.76 4.11
C GLY A 362 -6.57 -3.94 5.07
N MET A 363 -6.28 -5.14 4.56
CA MET A 363 -6.24 -6.39 5.35
C MET A 363 -5.16 -6.40 6.43
N ASN A 364 -4.01 -5.79 6.15
CA ASN A 364 -2.87 -5.73 7.07
C ASN A 364 -2.64 -4.31 7.61
N GLN A 365 -3.69 -3.46 7.63
CA GLN A 365 -3.69 -2.12 8.18
C GLN A 365 -2.62 -1.20 7.53
N PRO A 366 -2.61 -1.05 6.19
CA PRO A 366 -1.55 -0.34 5.47
C PRO A 366 -1.42 1.12 5.87
N TRP A 367 -2.46 1.76 6.38
CA TRP A 367 -2.38 3.11 6.94
C TRP A 367 -1.36 3.25 8.07
N LYS A 368 -0.96 2.15 8.76
CA LYS A 368 0.03 2.19 9.84
C LYS A 368 1.48 2.12 9.35
N TRP A 369 1.72 1.58 8.17
CA TRP A 369 3.06 1.32 7.66
C TRP A 369 3.27 1.75 6.19
N GLY A 370 2.21 1.99 5.44
CA GLY A 370 2.28 2.29 4.01
C GLY A 370 3.15 3.49 3.66
N ALA A 371 3.18 4.51 4.53
CA ALA A 371 4.06 5.67 4.38
C ALA A 371 5.57 5.35 4.33
N LYS A 372 5.98 4.14 4.75
CA LYS A 372 7.36 3.63 4.60
C LYS A 372 7.60 2.96 3.26
N ALA A 373 6.55 2.50 2.62
CA ALA A 373 6.66 1.59 1.48
C ALA A 373 6.28 2.25 0.15
N GLY A 374 5.32 3.19 0.14
CA GLY A 374 4.81 3.81 -1.07
C GLY A 374 4.08 5.12 -0.85
N ASN A 375 3.49 5.66 -1.92
CA ASN A 375 2.84 6.97 -1.94
C ASN A 375 1.37 6.94 -1.56
N LEU A 376 0.68 5.82 -1.75
CA LEU A 376 -0.71 5.63 -1.38
C LEU A 376 -0.99 4.16 -1.06
N TRP A 377 -2.07 3.91 -0.32
CA TRP A 377 -2.45 2.56 0.09
C TRP A 377 -3.95 2.39 0.21
N ARG A 378 -4.46 1.32 -0.39
CA ARG A 378 -5.86 0.90 -0.29
C ARG A 378 -6.22 0.58 1.16
N THR A 379 -7.23 1.26 1.66
CA THR A 379 -7.74 1.09 3.03
C THR A 379 -8.95 0.17 3.11
N THR A 380 -9.51 -0.21 1.96
CA THR A 380 -10.82 -0.84 1.81
C THR A 380 -10.80 -1.98 0.79
N HIS A 381 -11.82 -2.82 0.81
CA HIS A 381 -12.15 -3.72 -0.29
C HIS A 381 -12.58 -2.94 -1.54
N ASP A 382 -12.74 -3.65 -2.66
CA ASP A 382 -13.12 -3.04 -3.93
C ASP A 382 -14.50 -2.40 -3.87
N ILE A 383 -14.58 -1.17 -4.36
CA ILE A 383 -15.81 -0.42 -4.51
C ILE A 383 -16.67 -1.01 -5.63
N LYS A 384 -17.98 -0.85 -5.49
CA LYS A 384 -18.98 -1.21 -6.50
C LYS A 384 -19.85 0.00 -6.83
N PRO A 385 -20.32 0.17 -8.08
CA PRO A 385 -21.04 1.36 -8.53
C PRO A 385 -22.50 1.42 -8.06
N PHE A 386 -22.71 1.41 -6.75
CA PHE A 386 -24.01 1.60 -6.11
C PHE A 386 -23.85 2.17 -4.70
N TRP A 387 -24.87 2.87 -4.21
CA TRP A 387 -24.87 3.66 -2.99
C TRP A 387 -24.32 2.93 -1.75
N ALA A 388 -24.86 1.74 -1.44
CA ALA A 388 -24.46 1.04 -0.22
C ALA A 388 -22.98 0.64 -0.21
N SER A 389 -22.40 0.34 -1.39
CA SER A 389 -20.96 0.08 -1.50
C SER A 389 -20.16 1.36 -1.27
N MET A 390 -20.50 2.45 -1.94
CA MET A 390 -19.83 3.74 -1.77
C MET A 390 -19.85 4.20 -0.31
N LEU A 391 -21.01 4.09 0.34
CA LEU A 391 -21.17 4.46 1.75
C LEU A 391 -20.32 3.58 2.67
N ALA A 392 -20.26 2.26 2.42
CA ALA A 392 -19.41 1.36 3.21
C ALA A 392 -17.92 1.71 3.07
N ILE A 393 -17.46 1.99 1.86
CA ILE A 393 -16.08 2.41 1.58
C ILE A 393 -15.74 3.74 2.28
N TYR A 394 -16.65 4.73 2.19
CA TYR A 394 -16.52 5.98 2.94
C TYR A 394 -16.38 5.74 4.45
N GLU A 395 -17.28 4.94 5.05
CA GLU A 395 -17.25 4.64 6.50
C GLU A 395 -15.96 3.92 6.94
N MET A 396 -15.37 3.13 6.08
CA MET A 396 -14.07 2.50 6.35
C MET A 396 -12.92 3.51 6.29
N ASN A 397 -12.89 4.40 5.29
CA ASN A 397 -11.76 5.29 5.05
C ASN A 397 -11.77 6.57 5.90
N VAL A 398 -12.94 7.16 6.19
CA VAL A 398 -13.05 8.46 6.88
C VAL A 398 -12.36 8.49 8.25
N ARG A 399 -12.28 7.35 8.93
CA ARG A 399 -11.63 7.21 10.24
C ARG A 399 -10.10 7.27 10.21
N HIS A 400 -9.49 7.15 9.03
CA HIS A 400 -8.04 7.12 8.85
C HIS A 400 -7.40 8.51 8.62
N TYR A 401 -8.13 9.59 8.88
CA TYR A 401 -7.73 10.97 8.60
C TYR A 401 -6.34 11.38 9.11
N LYS A 402 -5.83 10.72 10.17
CA LYS A 402 -4.52 11.03 10.78
C LYS A 402 -3.32 10.54 9.96
N TYR A 403 -3.53 9.68 8.98
CA TYR A 403 -2.46 8.99 8.28
C TYR A 403 -2.12 9.62 6.93
N ALA A 404 -3.07 10.36 6.33
CA ALA A 404 -2.83 11.06 5.07
C ALA A 404 -1.99 12.33 5.29
N HIS A 405 -1.03 12.54 4.40
CA HIS A 405 -0.19 13.74 4.33
C HIS A 405 0.50 13.81 2.95
N PRO A 406 1.13 14.94 2.56
CA PRO A 406 1.82 15.04 1.27
C PRO A 406 2.77 13.89 1.00
N GLY A 407 2.61 13.24 -0.16
CA GLY A 407 3.37 12.05 -0.57
C GLY A 407 2.89 10.73 0.01
N SER A 408 1.79 10.73 0.80
CA SER A 408 1.30 9.55 1.52
C SER A 408 -0.21 9.60 1.72
N TRP A 409 -0.99 8.78 0.99
CA TRP A 409 -2.44 8.93 0.89
C TRP A 409 -3.20 7.66 1.26
N ASN A 410 -4.30 7.84 2.02
CA ASN A 410 -5.31 6.81 2.17
C ASN A 410 -6.11 6.69 0.87
N ASP A 411 -6.17 5.52 0.30
CA ASP A 411 -6.89 5.23 -0.93
C ASP A 411 -8.17 4.43 -0.62
N PRO A 412 -9.36 5.04 -0.74
CA PRO A 412 -10.64 4.35 -0.56
C PRO A 412 -11.08 3.58 -1.80
N ASP A 413 -10.27 3.48 -2.84
CA ASP A 413 -10.56 2.96 -4.17
C ASP A 413 -11.03 4.01 -5.17
N MET A 414 -11.18 3.58 -6.42
CA MET A 414 -11.49 4.39 -7.58
C MET A 414 -12.82 5.14 -7.48
N LEU A 415 -12.97 6.16 -8.30
CA LEU A 415 -14.24 6.88 -8.48
C LEU A 415 -15.18 6.07 -9.38
N GLU A 416 -16.39 5.85 -8.89
CA GLU A 416 -17.52 5.25 -9.63
C GLU A 416 -18.50 6.30 -10.15
N VAL A 417 -18.07 7.55 -10.23
CA VAL A 417 -18.90 8.68 -10.69
C VAL A 417 -19.30 8.48 -12.16
N GLY A 418 -20.61 8.37 -12.40
CA GLY A 418 -21.15 8.07 -13.74
C GLY A 418 -21.03 6.61 -14.16
N VAL A 419 -20.66 5.71 -13.26
CA VAL A 419 -20.62 4.27 -13.50
C VAL A 419 -21.78 3.59 -12.74
N GLY A 420 -22.43 2.65 -13.38
CA GLY A 420 -23.44 1.79 -12.76
C GLY A 420 -24.75 2.48 -12.38
N LYS A 421 -25.16 2.38 -11.09
CA LYS A 421 -26.52 2.72 -10.64
C LYS A 421 -26.59 3.92 -9.68
N LEU A 422 -25.52 4.66 -9.50
CA LEU A 422 -25.55 5.87 -8.67
C LEU A 422 -26.43 6.94 -9.32
N THR A 423 -27.34 7.54 -8.55
CA THR A 423 -28.09 8.71 -8.98
C THR A 423 -27.16 9.91 -9.17
N MET A 424 -27.62 10.96 -9.82
CA MET A 424 -26.80 12.16 -10.03
C MET A 424 -26.40 12.81 -8.70
N GLU A 425 -27.28 12.80 -7.70
CA GLU A 425 -26.98 13.30 -6.36
C GLU A 425 -25.93 12.42 -5.64
N GLU A 426 -26.05 11.09 -5.76
CA GLU A 426 -25.06 10.17 -5.20
C GLU A 426 -23.71 10.29 -5.89
N ASN A 427 -23.65 10.58 -7.20
CA ASN A 427 -22.42 10.88 -7.91
C ASN A 427 -21.74 12.16 -7.38
N LYS A 428 -22.52 13.24 -7.14
CA LYS A 428 -22.00 14.46 -6.51
C LYS A 428 -21.46 14.18 -5.11
N THR A 429 -22.20 13.39 -4.33
CA THR A 429 -21.80 12.99 -2.98
C THR A 429 -20.52 12.18 -2.99
N HIS A 430 -20.44 11.18 -3.85
CA HIS A 430 -19.24 10.36 -4.00
C HIS A 430 -17.99 11.21 -4.31
N PHE A 431 -18.08 12.07 -5.32
CA PHE A 431 -16.98 12.96 -5.69
C PHE A 431 -16.59 13.91 -4.55
N SER A 432 -17.59 14.53 -3.90
CA SER A 432 -17.35 15.45 -2.79
C SER A 432 -16.65 14.78 -1.60
N LEU A 433 -17.09 13.57 -1.23
CA LEU A 433 -16.49 12.84 -0.11
C LEU A 433 -15.06 12.41 -0.40
N TRP A 434 -14.74 11.99 -1.65
CA TRP A 434 -13.37 11.68 -2.03
C TRP A 434 -12.48 12.92 -1.97
N CYS A 435 -12.94 14.06 -2.46
CA CYS A 435 -12.21 15.34 -2.35
C CYS A 435 -12.00 15.76 -0.89
N MET A 436 -13.02 15.63 -0.04
CA MET A 436 -12.88 15.90 1.40
C MET A 436 -11.87 14.95 2.05
N MET A 437 -11.84 13.69 1.65
CA MET A 437 -10.92 12.71 2.22
C MET A 437 -9.48 12.81 1.66
N ALA A 438 -9.16 13.76 0.79
CA ALA A 438 -7.86 13.82 0.09
C ALA A 438 -7.50 12.47 -0.54
N ALA A 439 -8.47 11.85 -1.19
CA ALA A 439 -8.34 10.54 -1.79
C ALA A 439 -7.78 10.64 -3.21
N PRO A 440 -7.04 9.65 -3.71
CA PRO A 440 -6.72 9.58 -5.13
C PRO A 440 -7.99 9.67 -5.98
N LEU A 441 -8.00 10.57 -6.96
CA LEU A 441 -9.12 10.73 -7.89
C LEU A 441 -8.86 9.94 -9.17
N ILE A 442 -9.03 8.62 -9.10
CA ILE A 442 -8.82 7.72 -10.24
C ILE A 442 -10.17 7.32 -10.83
N LEU A 443 -10.41 7.77 -12.07
CA LEU A 443 -11.66 7.54 -12.81
C LEU A 443 -11.76 6.09 -13.29
N GLY A 444 -12.97 5.51 -13.26
CA GLY A 444 -13.24 4.17 -13.78
C GLY A 444 -14.15 4.13 -15.01
N ASN A 445 -14.58 5.27 -15.54
CA ASN A 445 -15.55 5.34 -16.63
C ASN A 445 -14.94 5.13 -18.03
N ASP A 446 -15.81 4.85 -19.00
CA ASP A 446 -15.48 4.96 -20.41
C ASP A 446 -15.55 6.44 -20.84
N ILE A 447 -14.39 7.11 -20.80
CA ILE A 447 -14.26 8.55 -21.12
C ILE A 447 -14.68 8.90 -22.55
N ARG A 448 -14.59 7.94 -23.48
CA ARG A 448 -14.98 8.13 -24.90
C ARG A 448 -16.46 8.43 -25.04
N LYS A 449 -17.29 8.07 -24.05
CA LYS A 449 -18.72 8.39 -24.02
C LYS A 449 -19.03 9.86 -23.78
N PHE A 450 -18.04 10.66 -23.42
CA PHE A 450 -18.17 12.13 -23.31
C PHE A 450 -17.89 12.83 -24.65
N ILE A 451 -17.65 12.07 -25.71
CA ILE A 451 -17.46 12.57 -27.07
C ILE A 451 -18.68 12.19 -27.91
N ASN A 452 -19.28 13.17 -28.55
CA ASN A 452 -20.40 12.99 -29.46
C ASN A 452 -19.98 12.22 -30.74
N PRO A 453 -20.94 11.62 -31.48
CA PRO A 453 -20.63 10.92 -32.74
C PRO A 453 -19.96 11.78 -33.81
N ASP A 454 -20.16 13.10 -33.80
CA ASP A 454 -19.51 14.06 -34.66
C ASP A 454 -18.08 14.44 -34.23
N GLY A 455 -17.65 13.87 -33.12
CA GLY A 455 -16.36 14.09 -32.51
C GLY A 455 -16.28 15.32 -31.59
N THR A 456 -17.33 16.09 -31.36
CA THR A 456 -17.34 17.19 -30.39
C THR A 456 -17.47 16.66 -28.95
N VAL A 457 -17.09 17.48 -27.97
CA VAL A 457 -17.31 17.15 -26.56
C VAL A 457 -18.77 17.39 -26.20
N ASP A 458 -19.38 16.47 -25.43
CA ASP A 458 -20.70 16.66 -24.81
C ASP A 458 -20.54 17.59 -23.60
N GLU A 459 -20.57 18.90 -23.85
CA GLU A 459 -20.38 19.93 -22.80
C GLU A 459 -21.54 19.99 -21.81
N ASP A 460 -22.71 19.47 -22.17
CA ASP A 460 -23.89 19.39 -21.29
C ASP A 460 -23.87 18.14 -20.40
N ASN A 461 -22.84 17.31 -20.51
CA ASN A 461 -22.73 16.07 -19.76
C ASN A 461 -22.53 16.34 -18.26
N LYS A 462 -23.55 16.02 -17.47
CA LYS A 462 -23.57 16.26 -16.03
C LYS A 462 -22.50 15.49 -15.26
N VAL A 463 -22.11 14.30 -15.73
CA VAL A 463 -21.02 13.51 -15.13
C VAL A 463 -19.69 14.19 -15.38
N LEU A 464 -19.42 14.60 -16.62
CA LEU A 464 -18.21 15.35 -16.95
C LEU A 464 -18.10 16.65 -16.15
N ALA A 465 -19.21 17.37 -15.96
CA ALA A 465 -19.26 18.56 -15.12
C ALA A 465 -18.89 18.29 -13.65
N ILE A 466 -19.36 17.16 -13.07
CA ILE A 466 -18.95 16.73 -11.73
C ILE A 466 -17.44 16.48 -11.68
N LEU A 467 -16.90 15.70 -12.62
CA LEU A 467 -15.49 15.33 -12.66
C LEU A 467 -14.54 16.52 -12.89
N LYS A 468 -15.04 17.60 -13.47
CA LYS A 468 -14.28 18.84 -13.74
C LYS A 468 -14.59 19.97 -12.74
N ASN A 469 -15.28 19.69 -11.62
CA ASN A 469 -15.56 20.72 -10.61
C ASN A 469 -14.26 21.22 -9.96
N LYS A 470 -13.80 22.37 -10.40
CA LYS A 470 -12.51 22.96 -10.01
C LYS A 470 -12.43 23.28 -8.52
N GLU A 471 -13.54 23.69 -7.91
CA GLU A 471 -13.59 24.06 -6.50
C GLU A 471 -13.39 22.82 -5.61
N LEU A 472 -14.05 21.72 -5.92
CA LEU A 472 -13.88 20.47 -5.20
C LEU A 472 -12.50 19.85 -5.45
N ILE A 473 -12.01 19.89 -6.69
CA ILE A 473 -10.65 19.45 -7.00
C ILE A 473 -9.63 20.29 -6.20
N SER A 474 -9.84 21.61 -6.05
CA SER A 474 -8.95 22.46 -5.27
C SER A 474 -8.86 22.07 -3.79
N ILE A 475 -9.96 21.54 -3.22
CA ILE A 475 -9.98 20.99 -1.85
C ILE A 475 -9.18 19.70 -1.78
N ASP A 476 -9.35 18.82 -2.76
CA ASP A 476 -8.61 17.55 -2.83
C ASP A 476 -7.11 17.80 -2.96
N GLN A 477 -6.73 18.68 -3.88
CA GLN A 477 -5.36 19.02 -4.24
C GLN A 477 -4.73 20.09 -3.32
N ASP A 478 -5.34 20.39 -2.17
CA ASP A 478 -4.78 21.36 -1.23
C ASP A 478 -3.41 20.91 -0.72
N LYS A 479 -2.42 21.82 -0.79
CA LYS A 479 -1.01 21.56 -0.49
C LYS A 479 -0.71 21.14 0.95
N ARG A 480 -1.63 21.36 1.91
CA ARG A 480 -1.48 20.83 3.27
C ARG A 480 -1.65 19.32 3.33
N GLY A 481 -2.35 18.74 2.36
CA GLY A 481 -2.55 17.29 2.27
C GLY A 481 -3.29 16.69 3.46
N ILE A 482 -4.23 17.42 4.05
CA ILE A 482 -4.99 16.97 5.23
C ILE A 482 -6.27 16.27 4.76
N GLN A 483 -6.50 15.05 5.23
CA GLN A 483 -7.79 14.38 5.06
C GLN A 483 -8.82 14.95 6.05
N ALA A 484 -10.08 15.14 5.60
CA ALA A 484 -11.14 15.63 6.47
C ALA A 484 -11.38 14.73 7.68
N LYS A 485 -11.64 15.36 8.81
CA LYS A 485 -12.08 14.72 10.05
C LYS A 485 -13.60 14.82 10.17
N ARG A 486 -14.24 13.72 10.53
CA ARG A 486 -15.64 13.68 10.92
C ARG A 486 -15.77 14.19 12.36
N ILE A 487 -16.37 15.37 12.53
CA ILE A 487 -16.51 16.05 13.83
C ILE A 487 -17.89 15.88 14.47
N SER A 488 -18.88 15.48 13.67
CA SER A 488 -20.21 15.09 14.14
C SER A 488 -20.70 13.91 13.31
N SER A 489 -21.36 12.95 13.95
CA SER A 489 -21.87 11.75 13.29
C SER A 489 -23.08 11.22 14.03
N ASP A 490 -24.11 10.90 13.29
CA ASP A 490 -25.22 10.05 13.72
C ASP A 490 -25.50 8.97 12.65
N ILE A 491 -26.54 8.16 12.84
CA ILE A 491 -26.86 7.05 11.93
C ILE A 491 -27.16 7.57 10.51
N ILE A 492 -27.72 8.76 10.40
CA ILE A 492 -28.26 9.31 9.16
C ILE A 492 -27.52 10.53 8.63
N SER A 493 -26.54 11.06 9.35
CA SER A 493 -25.77 12.23 8.88
C SER A 493 -24.39 12.35 9.49
N ASP A 494 -23.49 12.99 8.75
CA ASP A 494 -22.15 13.35 9.20
C ASP A 494 -21.83 14.81 8.89
N ILE A 495 -20.95 15.40 9.70
CA ILE A 495 -20.31 16.68 9.39
C ILE A 495 -18.81 16.46 9.38
N LEU A 496 -18.20 16.78 8.23
CA LEU A 496 -16.77 16.71 8.03
C LEU A 496 -16.17 18.11 7.95
N VAL A 497 -14.95 18.23 8.45
CA VAL A 497 -14.15 19.46 8.32
C VAL A 497 -12.74 19.12 7.81
N LYS A 498 -12.21 19.96 6.94
CA LYS A 498 -10.88 19.82 6.37
C LYS A 498 -10.17 21.17 6.40
N PRO A 499 -9.15 21.34 7.27
CA PRO A 499 -8.28 22.50 7.23
C PRO A 499 -7.54 22.58 5.90
N LEU A 500 -7.57 23.75 5.29
CA LEU A 500 -6.94 24.04 4.00
C LEU A 500 -5.77 25.00 4.18
N ALA A 501 -4.99 25.20 3.11
CA ALA A 501 -3.98 26.24 3.06
C ALA A 501 -4.59 27.62 3.32
N ASN A 502 -3.74 28.58 3.69
CA ASN A 502 -4.13 29.97 3.99
C ASN A 502 -5.15 30.10 5.15
N HIS A 503 -5.21 29.12 6.05
CA HIS A 503 -6.16 29.07 7.16
C HIS A 503 -7.63 29.10 6.74
N GLU A 504 -7.93 28.55 5.56
CA GLU A 504 -9.28 28.29 5.11
C GLU A 504 -9.78 26.94 5.65
N LEU A 505 -11.10 26.74 5.62
CA LEU A 505 -11.72 25.51 6.11
C LEU A 505 -12.76 25.01 5.11
N ALA A 506 -12.66 23.75 4.68
CA ALA A 506 -13.76 23.10 4.01
C ALA A 506 -14.68 22.42 5.04
N VAL A 507 -15.98 22.55 4.85
CA VAL A 507 -17.05 21.96 5.67
C VAL A 507 -18.00 21.20 4.75
N CYS A 508 -18.26 19.93 5.05
CA CYS A 508 -19.22 19.10 4.32
C CYS A 508 -20.32 18.63 5.27
N LEU A 509 -21.55 18.99 4.93
CA LEU A 509 -22.78 18.46 5.54
C LEU A 509 -23.24 17.28 4.71
N PHE A 510 -23.24 16.07 5.25
CA PHE A 510 -23.53 14.83 4.54
C PHE A 510 -24.78 14.16 5.11
N ASN A 511 -25.83 14.03 4.29
CA ASN A 511 -27.08 13.35 4.60
C ASN A 511 -27.07 11.92 4.04
N LYS A 512 -27.00 10.92 4.91
CA LYS A 512 -27.00 9.49 4.56
C LYS A 512 -28.42 8.91 4.41
N SER A 513 -29.45 9.67 4.77
CA SER A 513 -30.84 9.21 4.78
C SER A 513 -31.54 9.34 3.43
N ASN A 514 -32.67 8.62 3.28
CA ASN A 514 -33.53 8.64 2.09
C ASN A 514 -34.51 9.83 2.08
N LYS A 515 -34.32 10.82 2.96
CA LYS A 515 -35.19 12.01 3.04
C LYS A 515 -34.35 13.28 3.11
N PRO A 516 -34.83 14.41 2.61
CA PRO A 516 -34.16 15.69 2.84
C PRO A 516 -33.96 15.95 4.34
N LYS A 517 -32.86 16.56 4.71
CA LYS A 517 -32.49 16.84 6.10
C LYS A 517 -31.98 18.27 6.26
N GLU A 518 -32.57 19.00 7.21
CA GLU A 518 -31.99 20.25 7.67
C GLU A 518 -30.74 19.94 8.47
N MET A 519 -29.61 20.51 8.07
CA MET A 519 -28.31 20.34 8.70
C MET A 519 -27.65 21.68 8.95
N GLU A 520 -26.97 21.81 10.10
CA GLU A 520 -26.31 23.05 10.46
C GLU A 520 -25.06 22.81 11.30
N ILE A 521 -24.13 23.76 11.25
CA ILE A 521 -22.99 23.83 12.17
C ILE A 521 -22.63 25.29 12.47
N SER A 522 -22.50 25.62 13.76
CA SER A 522 -22.11 26.96 14.18
C SER A 522 -20.61 27.19 14.12
N LEU A 523 -20.19 28.43 13.92
CA LEU A 523 -18.77 28.84 14.02
C LEU A 523 -18.19 28.51 15.39
N SER A 524 -18.95 28.69 16.47
CA SER A 524 -18.49 28.34 17.81
C SER A 524 -18.19 26.86 17.96
N LYS A 525 -19.00 25.98 17.34
CA LYS A 525 -18.74 24.53 17.31
C LYS A 525 -17.51 24.19 16.50
N LEU A 526 -17.31 24.83 15.34
CA LEU A 526 -16.11 24.67 14.53
C LEU A 526 -14.84 25.07 15.33
N HIS A 527 -14.84 26.25 15.93
CA HIS A 527 -13.70 26.75 16.75
C HIS A 527 -13.44 25.91 18.01
N SER A 528 -14.41 25.15 18.49
CA SER A 528 -14.24 24.27 19.66
C SER A 528 -13.47 22.98 19.35
N ASP A 529 -13.33 22.60 18.08
CA ASP A 529 -12.58 21.40 17.71
C ASP A 529 -11.12 21.75 17.42
N PRO A 530 -10.15 21.16 18.13
CA PRO A 530 -8.73 21.48 17.96
C PRO A 530 -8.14 21.11 16.59
N PHE A 531 -8.87 20.34 15.77
CA PHE A 531 -8.48 20.05 14.40
C PHE A 531 -8.73 21.23 13.45
N VAL A 532 -9.62 22.15 13.83
CA VAL A 532 -9.97 23.35 13.05
C VAL A 532 -9.04 24.50 13.40
N ASP A 533 -8.32 25.02 12.42
CA ASP A 533 -7.38 26.14 12.57
C ASP A 533 -7.85 27.43 11.87
N LEU A 534 -9.18 27.55 11.64
CA LEU A 534 -9.79 28.76 11.12
C LEU A 534 -9.58 29.92 12.12
N PRO A 535 -8.99 31.06 11.71
CA PRO A 535 -8.75 32.19 12.63
C PRO A 535 -10.06 32.74 13.20
N ILE A 536 -10.04 33.15 14.48
CA ILE A 536 -11.19 33.82 15.10
C ILE A 536 -11.16 35.30 14.69
N LYS A 537 -12.13 35.70 13.88
CA LYS A 537 -12.29 37.06 13.34
C LYS A 537 -13.72 37.56 13.52
N SER A 538 -13.95 38.84 13.23
CA SER A 538 -15.27 39.45 13.31
C SER A 538 -16.18 39.09 12.15
N SER A 539 -15.62 38.70 11.01
CA SER A 539 -16.38 38.36 9.81
C SER A 539 -15.79 37.20 9.04
N TYR A 540 -16.67 36.46 8.38
CA TYR A 540 -16.33 35.30 7.55
C TYR A 540 -17.14 35.32 6.27
N GLU A 541 -16.59 34.67 5.25
CA GLU A 541 -17.29 34.32 4.01
C GLU A 541 -17.38 32.81 3.87
N ALA A 542 -18.51 32.33 3.38
CA ALA A 542 -18.68 30.93 2.98
C ALA A 542 -19.07 30.86 1.51
N THR A 543 -18.41 29.97 0.75
CA THR A 543 -18.73 29.70 -0.64
C THR A 543 -19.29 28.28 -0.75
N ASN A 544 -20.51 28.12 -1.31
CA ASN A 544 -21.04 26.83 -1.70
C ASN A 544 -20.31 26.34 -2.96
N LEU A 545 -19.67 25.20 -2.90
CA LEU A 545 -18.76 24.72 -3.96
C LEU A 545 -19.46 24.01 -5.12
N TRP A 546 -20.77 23.72 -4.98
CA TRP A 546 -21.60 23.20 -6.07
C TRP A 546 -22.32 24.30 -6.84
N GLU A 547 -22.69 25.36 -6.16
CA GLU A 547 -23.48 26.46 -6.71
C GLU A 547 -22.63 27.69 -7.04
N ASN A 548 -21.39 27.73 -6.58
CA ASN A 548 -20.45 28.86 -6.69
C ASN A 548 -21.02 30.16 -6.09
N GLU A 549 -21.89 30.04 -5.08
CA GLU A 549 -22.44 31.17 -4.39
C GLU A 549 -21.65 31.49 -3.13
N THR A 550 -21.23 32.75 -3.01
CA THR A 550 -20.51 33.26 -1.83
C THR A 550 -21.41 34.20 -1.04
N PHE A 551 -21.45 34.01 0.27
CA PHE A 551 -22.26 34.82 1.19
C PHE A 551 -21.51 35.11 2.49
N PRO A 552 -21.84 36.25 3.16
CA PRO A 552 -21.32 36.54 4.49
C PRO A 552 -21.79 35.52 5.51
N LEU A 553 -20.86 34.95 6.26
CA LEU A 553 -21.15 33.96 7.30
C LEU A 553 -21.06 34.63 8.68
N THR A 554 -22.15 34.81 9.35
CA THR A 554 -22.23 35.51 10.65
C THR A 554 -22.18 34.57 11.85
N ASN A 555 -22.83 33.41 11.78
CA ASN A 555 -23.00 32.54 12.96
C ASN A 555 -22.91 31.05 12.64
N LYS A 556 -23.60 30.58 11.62
CA LYS A 556 -23.70 29.16 11.27
C LYS A 556 -23.84 28.94 9.77
N ILE A 557 -23.32 27.79 9.28
CA ILE A 557 -23.74 27.23 8.01
C ILE A 557 -24.99 26.41 8.24
N GLN A 558 -25.99 26.55 7.36
CA GLN A 558 -27.22 25.79 7.38
C GLN A 558 -27.63 25.45 5.94
N ALA A 559 -28.11 24.23 5.71
CA ALA A 559 -28.62 23.78 4.41
C ALA A 559 -29.66 22.68 4.57
N THR A 560 -30.64 22.66 3.67
CA THR A 560 -31.48 21.49 3.42
C THR A 560 -30.75 20.55 2.48
N VAL A 561 -30.16 19.48 3.00
CA VAL A 561 -29.36 18.52 2.23
C VAL A 561 -30.29 17.44 1.66
N ALA A 562 -30.22 17.23 0.35
CA ALA A 562 -31.01 16.22 -0.37
C ALA A 562 -30.78 14.80 0.19
N PRO A 563 -31.68 13.83 -0.10
CA PRO A 563 -31.46 12.42 0.22
C PRO A 563 -30.15 11.93 -0.42
N HIS A 564 -29.30 11.23 0.34
CA HIS A 564 -27.96 10.77 -0.07
C HIS A 564 -27.04 11.90 -0.57
N GLY A 565 -27.35 13.15 -0.25
CA GLY A 565 -26.68 14.34 -0.77
C GLY A 565 -25.65 14.92 0.19
N VAL A 566 -24.94 15.92 -0.33
CA VAL A 566 -23.98 16.76 0.42
C VAL A 566 -24.20 18.23 0.14
N ALA A 567 -23.84 19.08 1.11
CA ALA A 567 -23.58 20.49 0.89
C ALA A 567 -22.16 20.80 1.34
N VAL A 568 -21.32 21.32 0.43
CA VAL A 568 -19.90 21.55 0.69
C VAL A 568 -19.59 23.04 0.61
N TYR A 569 -18.97 23.54 1.65
CA TYR A 569 -18.64 24.95 1.79
C TYR A 569 -17.15 25.15 2.05
N LYS A 570 -16.58 26.18 1.46
CA LYS A 570 -15.27 26.70 1.81
C LYS A 570 -15.45 27.98 2.61
N ILE A 571 -14.88 28.04 3.80
CA ILE A 571 -14.94 29.17 4.72
C ILE A 571 -13.58 29.85 4.78
N LYS A 572 -13.58 31.18 4.68
CA LYS A 572 -12.42 32.01 4.96
C LYS A 572 -12.79 33.12 5.95
N ALA A 573 -11.83 33.45 6.80
CA ALA A 573 -11.94 34.64 7.66
C ALA A 573 -11.67 35.89 6.82
N ILE A 574 -12.44 36.95 7.05
CA ILE A 574 -12.26 38.26 6.43
C ILE A 574 -11.81 39.22 7.53
N ASP A 575 -11.02 40.23 7.19
CA ASP A 575 -10.50 41.22 8.15
C ASP A 575 -11.59 42.11 8.76
#